data_0eefca8fe1ffce86640cf68191524ad0
#
_entry.id   0eefca8fe1ffce86640cf68191524ad0
#
_cell.length_a   1.000
_cell.length_b   1.000
_cell.length_c   1.000
_cell.angle_alpha   90.00
_cell.angle_beta   90.00
_cell.angle_gamma   90.00
#
_symmetry.space_group_name_H-M   'P 1'
#
loop_
_entity.id
_entity.type
_entity.pdbx_description
1 polymer ?
#
loop_
_entity_poly.entity_id
_entity_poly.type
_entity_poly.pdbx_seq_one_letter_code
_entity_poly.pdbx_strand_id
1 'polypeptide(L)'
;IDLPGHSRNIASVHPEIRCNYPPDTVSTNGYDYRSAWCVAREENYALLTDILGELCALFPSEYIHVGGDEVDMTQWNRCPDCQALMSRRGMTDPHRLEDLFMERMAAILAANGKRPGVWNEAVTTGGLSRECLVYGWQSVKACLDATAKGYKTVVMPGEYFYFDMRQTPQEEGHDWAAVFDAKKVFGFDFTEKGFSDEQMRNVVGLQGTFFSEAYVSHEPEKPDYLDYMCFPRICALARIAWRGNCEGWDAYYRELTDHYDRMAAMGIRFRLFPPKVSYKEGAFTVVADDGSEIFYLEGDSPEEHRYTGPVKTEKPHLYRFLTRYKTGRSPYVADKSYYRTLAPAVTITTSMGESTQFPYTNASAYKGLARTRRACRQQDWILYTYEQPV
;
A
#
# COMPACT_ATOMS: atom_id res chain seq x y z
N ILE A 1 -17.53 -3.63 5.79
CA ILE A 1 -17.29 -4.08 7.16
C ILE A 1 -16.13 -5.07 7.14
N ASP A 2 -15.35 -5.16 8.22
CA ASP A 2 -14.21 -6.06 8.29
C ASP A 2 -14.33 -7.02 9.45
N LEU A 3 -14.30 -8.32 9.14
CA LEU A 3 -14.62 -9.43 10.06
C LEU A 3 -13.77 -10.67 9.67
N PRO A 4 -13.43 -11.55 10.60
CA PRO A 4 -13.62 -11.46 12.04
C PRO A 4 -12.56 -10.64 12.75
N GLY A 5 -11.51 -10.22 12.04
CA GLY A 5 -10.45 -9.32 12.48
C GLY A 5 -10.85 -7.84 12.45
N HIS A 6 -9.88 -6.95 12.63
CA HIS A 6 -10.00 -5.48 12.53
C HIS A 6 -11.17 -4.85 13.29
N SER A 7 -11.70 -5.56 14.29
CA SER A 7 -12.92 -5.22 15.04
C SER A 7 -12.63 -4.51 16.36
N ARG A 8 -11.46 -3.89 16.52
CA ARG A 8 -11.02 -3.30 17.79
C ARG A 8 -11.98 -2.23 18.31
N ASN A 9 -12.56 -1.43 17.44
CA ASN A 9 -13.45 -0.35 17.84
C ASN A 9 -14.77 -0.90 18.42
N ILE A 10 -15.43 -1.82 17.73
CA ILE A 10 -16.64 -2.45 18.25
C ILE A 10 -16.32 -3.27 19.51
N ALA A 11 -15.19 -3.97 19.54
CA ALA A 11 -14.77 -4.75 20.71
C ALA A 11 -14.41 -3.88 21.93
N SER A 12 -14.21 -2.58 21.78
CA SER A 12 -14.01 -1.66 22.89
C SER A 12 -15.30 -1.30 23.63
N VAL A 13 -16.43 -1.29 22.93
CA VAL A 13 -17.78 -1.00 23.48
C VAL A 13 -18.60 -2.28 23.72
N HIS A 14 -18.27 -3.37 23.01
CA HIS A 14 -18.87 -4.69 23.11
C HIS A 14 -17.77 -5.74 23.41
N PRO A 15 -17.13 -5.69 24.60
CA PRO A 15 -16.03 -6.63 24.91
C PRO A 15 -16.46 -8.11 24.93
N GLU A 16 -17.75 -8.37 25.07
CA GLU A 16 -18.34 -9.71 25.06
C GLU A 16 -18.22 -10.43 23.71
N ILE A 17 -18.01 -9.72 22.61
CA ILE A 17 -17.83 -10.37 21.30
C ILE A 17 -16.51 -11.14 21.19
N ARG A 18 -15.50 -10.77 22.00
CA ARG A 18 -14.16 -11.33 21.95
C ARG A 18 -14.05 -12.72 22.56
N CYS A 19 -12.98 -13.39 22.18
CA CYS A 19 -12.58 -14.64 22.81
C CYS A 19 -12.25 -14.47 24.31
N ASN A 20 -12.57 -15.51 25.09
CA ASN A 20 -12.17 -15.62 26.48
C ASN A 20 -10.83 -16.37 26.56
N TYR A 21 -9.71 -15.64 26.48
CA TYR A 21 -8.36 -16.18 26.52
C TYR A 21 -7.56 -15.58 27.70
N PRO A 22 -6.49 -16.26 28.18
CA PRO A 22 -5.70 -15.77 29.30
C PRO A 22 -5.14 -14.36 29.05
N PRO A 23 -5.08 -13.48 30.09
CA PRO A 23 -4.61 -12.11 29.96
C PRO A 23 -3.15 -11.97 29.46
N ASP A 24 -2.33 -13.00 29.72
CA ASP A 24 -0.93 -13.10 29.32
C ASP A 24 -0.72 -13.62 27.88
N THR A 25 -1.80 -13.87 27.16
CA THR A 25 -1.73 -14.28 25.74
C THR A 25 -1.05 -13.22 24.92
N VAL A 26 0.06 -13.59 24.28
CA VAL A 26 0.82 -12.71 23.37
C VAL A 26 0.31 -12.93 21.95
N SER A 27 -0.13 -11.86 21.32
CA SER A 27 -0.49 -11.89 19.89
C SER A 27 0.74 -12.10 19.02
N THR A 28 0.60 -12.92 17.99
CA THR A 28 1.61 -13.09 16.94
C THR A 28 1.38 -12.13 15.76
N ASN A 29 0.21 -11.51 15.70
CA ASN A 29 -0.17 -10.51 14.71
C ASN A 29 -0.23 -9.11 15.38
N GLY A 30 0.70 -8.22 15.00
CA GLY A 30 0.76 -6.87 15.55
C GLY A 30 -0.35 -5.94 15.08
N TYR A 31 -1.02 -6.27 13.98
CA TYR A 31 -2.04 -5.42 13.36
C TYR A 31 -3.43 -5.62 13.99
N ASP A 32 -3.76 -6.86 14.36
CA ASP A 32 -5.09 -7.22 14.85
C ASP A 32 -5.13 -7.67 16.33
N TYR A 33 -4.28 -7.06 17.15
CA TYR A 33 -4.17 -7.43 18.55
C TYR A 33 -5.50 -7.33 19.31
N ARG A 34 -5.98 -8.49 19.80
CA ARG A 34 -7.18 -8.62 20.64
C ARG A 34 -8.48 -8.06 20.05
N SER A 35 -8.67 -8.18 18.74
CA SER A 35 -9.87 -7.66 18.08
C SER A 35 -10.79 -8.73 17.47
N ALA A 36 -10.29 -9.94 17.27
CA ALA A 36 -11.07 -10.99 16.59
C ALA A 36 -12.32 -11.42 17.37
N TRP A 37 -13.42 -11.58 16.65
CA TRP A 37 -14.67 -12.13 17.17
C TRP A 37 -14.51 -13.59 17.61
N CYS A 38 -15.12 -13.98 18.72
CA CYS A 38 -15.14 -15.37 19.15
C CYS A 38 -16.08 -16.20 18.24
N VAL A 39 -15.50 -17.13 17.51
CA VAL A 39 -16.25 -18.00 16.56
C VAL A 39 -17.20 -18.95 17.26
N ALA A 40 -16.88 -19.34 18.51
CA ALA A 40 -17.68 -20.29 19.27
C ALA A 40 -18.93 -19.68 19.94
N ARG A 41 -19.08 -18.35 19.91
CA ARG A 41 -20.15 -17.66 20.64
C ARG A 41 -21.31 -17.35 19.71
N GLU A 42 -22.47 -18.02 19.94
CA GLU A 42 -23.66 -17.89 19.09
C GLU A 42 -24.29 -16.49 19.15
N GLU A 43 -24.20 -15.79 20.27
CA GLU A 43 -24.68 -14.41 20.44
C GLU A 43 -24.02 -13.43 19.46
N ASN A 44 -22.78 -13.70 19.08
CA ASN A 44 -22.08 -12.89 18.10
C ASN A 44 -22.78 -12.93 16.74
N TYR A 45 -23.30 -14.07 16.34
CA TYR A 45 -23.95 -14.20 15.05
C TYR A 45 -25.36 -13.56 15.05
N ALA A 46 -26.03 -13.47 16.21
CA ALA A 46 -27.27 -12.72 16.33
C ALA A 46 -27.01 -11.22 16.09
N LEU A 47 -25.99 -10.64 16.77
CA LEU A 47 -25.61 -9.25 16.57
C LEU A 47 -25.14 -8.98 15.11
N LEU A 48 -24.36 -9.89 14.51
CA LEU A 48 -23.94 -9.76 13.13
C LEU A 48 -25.09 -9.89 12.14
N THR A 49 -26.13 -10.65 12.46
CA THR A 49 -27.36 -10.74 11.64
C THR A 49 -28.05 -9.39 11.59
N ASP A 50 -28.17 -8.70 12.71
CA ASP A 50 -28.78 -7.37 12.75
C ASP A 50 -27.96 -6.36 11.98
N ILE A 51 -26.63 -6.29 12.22
CA ILE A 51 -25.70 -5.37 11.55
C ILE A 51 -25.70 -5.59 10.02
N LEU A 52 -25.54 -6.83 9.58
CA LEU A 52 -25.51 -7.15 8.15
C LEU A 52 -26.87 -6.97 7.50
N GLY A 53 -27.97 -7.23 8.22
CA GLY A 53 -29.33 -6.95 7.76
C GLY A 53 -29.55 -5.47 7.43
N GLU A 54 -29.13 -4.57 8.32
CA GLU A 54 -29.19 -3.13 8.08
C GLU A 54 -28.30 -2.71 6.89
N LEU A 55 -27.07 -3.21 6.81
CA LEU A 55 -26.18 -2.93 5.69
C LEU A 55 -26.76 -3.41 4.35
N CYS A 56 -27.34 -4.59 4.31
CA CYS A 56 -27.99 -5.12 3.11
C CYS A 56 -29.17 -4.26 2.65
N ALA A 57 -29.91 -3.66 3.58
CA ALA A 57 -31.01 -2.76 3.26
C ALA A 57 -30.52 -1.40 2.74
N LEU A 58 -29.38 -0.90 3.28
CA LEU A 58 -28.80 0.38 2.88
C LEU A 58 -28.11 0.34 1.50
N PHE A 59 -27.42 -0.76 1.20
CA PHE A 59 -26.63 -0.87 -0.02
C PHE A 59 -27.31 -1.76 -1.07
N PRO A 60 -27.58 -1.22 -2.29
CA PRO A 60 -28.25 -1.98 -3.35
C PRO A 60 -27.34 -3.03 -4.01
N SER A 61 -26.03 -2.97 -3.79
CA SER A 61 -25.06 -3.90 -4.40
C SER A 61 -25.42 -5.36 -4.14
N GLU A 62 -25.16 -6.22 -5.11
CA GLU A 62 -25.26 -7.68 -4.98
C GLU A 62 -24.26 -8.24 -3.96
N TYR A 63 -23.10 -7.61 -3.84
CA TYR A 63 -22.03 -8.03 -2.92
C TYR A 63 -21.90 -7.07 -1.74
N ILE A 64 -21.70 -7.66 -0.55
CA ILE A 64 -21.30 -6.96 0.67
C ILE A 64 -19.94 -7.52 1.09
N HIS A 65 -18.92 -6.68 1.17
CA HIS A 65 -17.59 -7.11 1.62
C HIS A 65 -17.58 -7.26 3.13
N VAL A 66 -17.10 -8.43 3.61
CA VAL A 66 -17.13 -8.82 5.02
C VAL A 66 -15.75 -9.08 5.62
N GLY A 67 -14.67 -8.76 4.89
CA GLY A 67 -13.31 -8.86 5.41
C GLY A 67 -12.66 -10.22 5.19
N GLY A 68 -12.06 -10.77 6.24
CA GLY A 68 -11.37 -12.06 6.22
C GLY A 68 -9.85 -11.93 6.03
N ASP A 69 -9.26 -10.83 6.46
CA ASP A 69 -7.84 -10.57 6.42
C ASP A 69 -7.21 -10.47 7.80
N GLU A 70 -5.92 -10.76 7.86
CA GLU A 70 -5.01 -10.51 9.00
C GLU A 70 -5.53 -10.97 10.38
N VAL A 71 -6.32 -12.03 10.43
CA VAL A 71 -6.93 -12.50 11.68
C VAL A 71 -5.89 -13.03 12.65
N ASP A 72 -5.95 -12.57 13.90
CA ASP A 72 -5.06 -13.07 14.96
C ASP A 72 -5.50 -14.44 15.48
N MET A 73 -5.02 -15.49 14.84
CA MET A 73 -5.32 -16.88 15.21
C MET A 73 -4.89 -17.25 16.65
N THR A 74 -4.00 -16.47 17.25
CA THR A 74 -3.54 -16.70 18.64
C THR A 74 -4.71 -16.63 19.62
N GLN A 75 -5.68 -15.76 19.38
CA GLN A 75 -6.85 -15.59 20.22
C GLN A 75 -7.72 -16.87 20.21
N TRP A 76 -7.96 -17.45 19.07
CA TRP A 76 -8.74 -18.68 18.92
C TRP A 76 -8.01 -19.89 19.47
N ASN A 77 -6.69 -19.97 19.27
CA ASN A 77 -5.84 -21.04 19.80
C ASN A 77 -5.81 -21.07 21.32
N ARG A 78 -6.03 -19.94 21.98
CA ARG A 78 -6.01 -19.80 23.45
C ARG A 78 -7.40 -19.73 24.08
N CYS A 79 -8.44 -19.61 23.28
CA CYS A 79 -9.83 -19.53 23.74
C CYS A 79 -10.39 -20.93 24.04
N PRO A 80 -10.80 -21.24 25.29
CA PRO A 80 -11.37 -22.55 25.62
C PRO A 80 -12.60 -22.90 24.77
N ASP A 81 -13.47 -21.92 24.50
CA ASP A 81 -14.68 -22.14 23.74
C ASP A 81 -14.41 -22.47 22.28
N CYS A 82 -13.45 -21.77 21.65
CA CYS A 82 -13.00 -22.05 20.29
C CYS A 82 -12.31 -23.43 20.20
N GLN A 83 -11.48 -23.79 21.18
CA GLN A 83 -10.84 -25.10 21.25
C GLN A 83 -11.89 -26.23 21.43
N ALA A 84 -12.90 -26.02 22.28
CA ALA A 84 -14.00 -26.97 22.43
C ALA A 84 -14.81 -27.11 21.12
N LEU A 85 -15.05 -26.02 20.40
CA LEU A 85 -15.70 -26.03 19.08
C LEU A 85 -14.88 -26.83 18.05
N MET A 86 -13.58 -26.56 17.97
CA MET A 86 -12.66 -27.32 17.10
C MET A 86 -12.71 -28.81 17.39
N SER A 87 -12.60 -29.17 18.67
CA SER A 87 -12.66 -30.60 19.09
C SER A 87 -13.99 -31.26 18.71
N ARG A 88 -15.12 -30.61 18.95
CA ARG A 88 -16.43 -31.15 18.57
C ARG A 88 -16.61 -31.33 17.06
N ARG A 89 -15.94 -30.51 16.25
CA ARG A 89 -16.01 -30.56 14.79
C ARG A 89 -14.81 -31.31 14.13
N GLY A 90 -13.91 -31.88 14.92
CA GLY A 90 -12.74 -32.59 14.41
C GLY A 90 -11.76 -31.69 13.63
N MET A 91 -11.73 -30.39 13.95
CA MET A 91 -10.83 -29.43 13.32
C MET A 91 -9.48 -29.45 14.02
N THR A 92 -8.40 -29.53 13.25
CA THR A 92 -7.01 -29.49 13.75
C THR A 92 -6.28 -28.22 13.36
N ASP A 93 -6.81 -27.47 12.40
CA ASP A 93 -6.26 -26.22 11.88
C ASP A 93 -7.17 -25.06 12.29
N PRO A 94 -6.69 -24.03 13.00
CA PRO A 94 -7.49 -22.85 13.41
C PRO A 94 -8.03 -22.04 12.21
N HIS A 95 -7.43 -22.12 11.02
CA HIS A 95 -7.99 -21.50 9.82
C HIS A 95 -9.37 -22.10 9.46
N ARG A 96 -9.68 -23.30 9.93
CA ARG A 96 -11.04 -23.86 9.76
C ARG A 96 -12.11 -23.16 10.59
N LEU A 97 -11.71 -22.45 11.66
CA LEU A 97 -12.62 -21.56 12.40
C LEU A 97 -12.94 -20.30 11.58
N GLU A 98 -11.97 -19.79 10.85
CA GLU A 98 -12.21 -18.68 9.92
C GLU A 98 -13.16 -19.09 8.80
N ASP A 99 -12.94 -20.24 8.16
CA ASP A 99 -13.90 -20.80 7.19
C ASP A 99 -15.32 -20.85 7.78
N LEU A 100 -15.47 -21.42 8.98
CA LEU A 100 -16.78 -21.52 9.64
C LEU A 100 -17.41 -20.16 9.90
N PHE A 101 -16.62 -19.18 10.37
CA PHE A 101 -17.10 -17.83 10.59
C PHE A 101 -17.58 -17.20 9.29
N MET A 102 -16.79 -17.28 8.24
CA MET A 102 -17.10 -16.70 6.94
C MET A 102 -18.27 -17.42 6.24
N GLU A 103 -18.43 -18.75 6.42
CA GLU A 103 -19.63 -19.49 6.00
C GLU A 103 -20.90 -18.96 6.69
N ARG A 104 -20.80 -18.62 7.99
CA ARG A 104 -21.93 -18.02 8.74
C ARG A 104 -22.25 -16.61 8.21
N MET A 105 -21.24 -15.80 7.87
CA MET A 105 -21.44 -14.49 7.23
C MET A 105 -22.11 -14.64 5.87
N ALA A 106 -21.65 -15.58 5.07
CA ALA A 106 -22.24 -15.88 3.76
C ALA A 106 -23.71 -16.30 3.88
N ALA A 107 -24.07 -17.12 4.89
CA ALA A 107 -25.45 -17.54 5.15
C ALA A 107 -26.34 -16.35 5.54
N ILE A 108 -25.85 -15.45 6.41
CA ILE A 108 -26.57 -14.23 6.78
C ILE A 108 -26.84 -13.34 5.57
N LEU A 109 -25.82 -13.14 4.74
CA LEU A 109 -25.94 -12.34 3.51
C LEU A 109 -26.92 -12.99 2.51
N ALA A 110 -26.84 -14.31 2.32
CA ALA A 110 -27.75 -15.04 1.44
C ALA A 110 -29.22 -14.93 1.88
N ALA A 111 -29.47 -14.94 3.19
CA ALA A 111 -30.80 -14.70 3.73
C ALA A 111 -31.35 -13.30 3.41
N ASN A 112 -30.50 -12.35 3.13
CA ASN A 112 -30.79 -10.98 2.68
C ASN A 112 -30.65 -10.80 1.16
N GLY A 113 -30.54 -11.87 0.37
CA GLY A 113 -30.39 -11.82 -1.09
C GLY A 113 -29.06 -11.25 -1.57
N LYS A 114 -28.02 -11.30 -0.74
CA LYS A 114 -26.67 -10.78 -1.04
C LYS A 114 -25.63 -11.90 -1.08
N ARG A 115 -24.45 -11.60 -1.63
CA ARG A 115 -23.27 -12.47 -1.69
C ARG A 115 -22.08 -11.85 -0.95
N PRO A 116 -21.18 -12.64 -0.39
CA PRO A 116 -20.00 -12.09 0.28
C PRO A 116 -18.92 -11.64 -0.70
N GLY A 117 -18.36 -10.44 -0.48
CA GLY A 117 -17.03 -10.07 -0.88
C GLY A 117 -16.04 -10.37 0.25
N VAL A 118 -14.86 -10.91 -0.06
CA VAL A 118 -13.88 -11.30 0.96
C VAL A 118 -12.46 -11.02 0.49
N TRP A 119 -11.54 -10.79 1.43
CA TRP A 119 -10.12 -10.77 1.14
C TRP A 119 -9.60 -12.17 0.79
N ASN A 120 -8.48 -12.25 0.07
CA ASN A 120 -7.95 -13.55 -0.42
C ASN A 120 -7.59 -14.54 0.68
N GLU A 121 -7.31 -14.09 1.88
CA GLU A 121 -6.96 -14.95 3.02
C GLU A 121 -8.12 -15.85 3.41
N ALA A 122 -9.33 -15.32 3.42
CA ALA A 122 -10.55 -16.09 3.73
C ALA A 122 -10.79 -17.30 2.81
N VAL A 123 -10.13 -17.38 1.66
CA VAL A 123 -10.27 -18.50 0.71
C VAL A 123 -8.99 -19.37 0.62
N THR A 124 -8.05 -19.17 1.53
CA THR A 124 -6.78 -19.91 1.54
C THR A 124 -6.97 -21.42 1.65
N THR A 125 -7.88 -21.88 2.50
CA THR A 125 -8.21 -23.29 2.66
C THR A 125 -9.03 -23.86 1.51
N GLY A 126 -9.72 -23.00 0.73
CA GLY A 126 -10.67 -23.38 -0.30
C GLY A 126 -12.01 -23.87 0.22
N GLY A 127 -12.30 -23.66 1.52
CA GLY A 127 -13.53 -24.11 2.17
C GLY A 127 -14.76 -23.33 1.78
N LEU A 128 -14.63 -22.03 1.49
CA LEU A 128 -15.76 -21.17 1.14
C LEU A 128 -16.39 -21.50 -0.22
N SER A 129 -17.69 -21.19 -0.34
CA SER A 129 -18.44 -21.28 -1.59
C SER A 129 -17.81 -20.43 -2.71
N ARG A 130 -17.90 -20.91 -3.95
CA ARG A 130 -17.45 -20.16 -5.16
C ARG A 130 -18.37 -18.98 -5.51
N GLU A 131 -19.45 -18.78 -4.77
CA GLU A 131 -20.30 -17.59 -4.87
C GLU A 131 -19.67 -16.33 -4.26
N CYS A 132 -18.57 -16.49 -3.50
CA CYS A 132 -17.80 -15.36 -2.97
C CYS A 132 -17.07 -14.62 -4.08
N LEU A 133 -17.06 -13.27 -3.99
CA LEU A 133 -16.17 -12.42 -4.77
C LEU A 133 -14.90 -12.17 -3.96
N VAL A 134 -13.76 -12.60 -4.48
CA VAL A 134 -12.47 -12.47 -3.80
C VAL A 134 -11.75 -11.20 -4.23
N TYR A 135 -11.20 -10.47 -3.27
CA TYR A 135 -10.34 -9.31 -3.47
C TYR A 135 -8.89 -9.71 -3.16
N GLY A 136 -8.09 -9.89 -4.22
CA GLY A 136 -6.71 -10.38 -4.12
C GLY A 136 -5.73 -9.23 -3.89
N TRP A 137 -5.35 -8.98 -2.65
CA TRP A 137 -4.54 -7.81 -2.28
C TRP A 137 -3.10 -8.14 -1.91
N GLN A 138 -2.83 -9.29 -1.28
CA GLN A 138 -1.53 -9.59 -0.69
C GLN A 138 -0.40 -9.66 -1.72
N SER A 139 -0.68 -10.24 -2.89
CA SER A 139 0.30 -10.37 -3.97
C SER A 139 -0.36 -10.86 -5.26
N VAL A 140 0.38 -10.78 -6.37
CA VAL A 140 0.01 -11.47 -7.63
C VAL A 140 -0.22 -12.97 -7.40
N LYS A 141 0.62 -13.60 -6.57
CA LYS A 141 0.45 -15.02 -6.24
C LYS A 141 -0.88 -15.33 -5.57
N ALA A 142 -1.33 -14.48 -4.63
CA ALA A 142 -2.62 -14.65 -3.97
C ALA A 142 -3.79 -14.55 -4.96
N CYS A 143 -3.69 -13.65 -5.95
CA CYS A 143 -4.67 -13.55 -7.04
C CYS A 143 -4.68 -14.81 -7.91
N LEU A 144 -3.50 -15.34 -8.27
CA LEU A 144 -3.36 -16.58 -9.02
C LEU A 144 -3.94 -17.78 -8.26
N ASP A 145 -3.66 -17.89 -6.96
CA ASP A 145 -4.17 -18.96 -6.11
C ASP A 145 -5.71 -18.93 -6.00
N ALA A 146 -6.30 -17.74 -5.83
CA ALA A 146 -7.75 -17.58 -5.76
C ALA A 146 -8.43 -17.94 -7.09
N THR A 147 -7.92 -17.41 -8.21
CA THR A 147 -8.46 -17.71 -9.54
C THR A 147 -8.31 -19.17 -9.95
N ALA A 148 -7.19 -19.82 -9.57
CA ALA A 148 -6.95 -21.25 -9.81
C ALA A 148 -7.92 -22.13 -9.01
N LYS A 149 -8.36 -21.69 -7.82
CA LYS A 149 -9.39 -22.36 -7.04
C LYS A 149 -10.81 -22.12 -7.58
N GLY A 150 -10.98 -21.36 -8.64
CA GLY A 150 -12.26 -21.06 -9.30
C GLY A 150 -13.05 -19.92 -8.69
N TYR A 151 -12.46 -19.09 -7.82
CA TYR A 151 -13.11 -17.90 -7.28
C TYR A 151 -13.10 -16.74 -8.28
N LYS A 152 -14.23 -16.07 -8.43
CA LYS A 152 -14.28 -14.78 -9.10
C LYS A 152 -13.46 -13.78 -8.28
N THR A 153 -12.47 -13.15 -8.94
CA THR A 153 -11.44 -12.38 -8.24
C THR A 153 -11.27 -10.98 -8.85
N VAL A 154 -11.34 -9.98 -7.99
CA VAL A 154 -10.84 -8.62 -8.27
C VAL A 154 -9.34 -8.63 -7.99
N VAL A 155 -8.54 -8.33 -9.01
CA VAL A 155 -7.08 -8.35 -8.92
C VAL A 155 -6.58 -6.98 -8.48
N MET A 156 -6.00 -6.91 -7.28
CA MET A 156 -5.54 -5.67 -6.68
C MET A 156 -4.27 -5.83 -5.82
N PRO A 157 -3.24 -6.55 -6.31
CA PRO A 157 -2.04 -6.82 -5.52
C PRO A 157 -1.37 -5.52 -5.08
N GLY A 158 -1.01 -5.46 -3.79
CA GLY A 158 -0.52 -4.24 -3.14
C GLY A 158 0.74 -3.67 -3.79
N GLU A 159 1.61 -4.53 -4.30
CA GLU A 159 2.85 -4.14 -5.00
C GLU A 159 2.64 -3.44 -6.34
N TYR A 160 1.37 -3.34 -6.82
CA TYR A 160 0.99 -2.65 -8.06
C TYR A 160 -0.11 -1.62 -7.87
N PHE A 161 -1.07 -1.87 -6.98
CA PHE A 161 -2.34 -1.13 -6.99
C PHE A 161 -2.73 -0.53 -5.63
N TYR A 162 -1.88 -0.61 -4.59
CA TYR A 162 -2.07 0.14 -3.36
C TYR A 162 -1.48 1.55 -3.51
N PHE A 163 -2.34 2.53 -3.70
CA PHE A 163 -1.94 3.90 -3.99
C PHE A 163 -1.59 4.73 -2.75
N ASP A 164 -1.65 4.14 -1.57
CA ASP A 164 -1.02 4.62 -0.34
C ASP A 164 0.48 4.30 -0.26
N MET A 165 0.99 3.44 -1.15
CA MET A 165 2.44 3.21 -1.30
C MET A 165 3.13 4.42 -1.92
N ARG A 166 4.32 4.80 -1.39
CA ARG A 166 5.14 5.88 -1.93
C ARG A 166 5.59 5.62 -3.36
N GLN A 167 5.74 6.69 -4.13
CA GLN A 167 6.08 6.58 -5.55
C GLN A 167 7.60 6.63 -5.82
N THR A 168 8.36 7.23 -4.89
CA THR A 168 9.83 7.15 -4.84
C THR A 168 10.29 6.98 -3.39
N PRO A 169 11.53 6.51 -3.14
CA PRO A 169 12.04 6.36 -1.77
C PRO A 169 12.10 7.66 -0.95
N GLN A 170 12.04 8.82 -1.60
CA GLN A 170 12.10 10.14 -0.98
C GLN A 170 10.73 10.75 -0.72
N GLU A 171 9.68 10.17 -1.28
CA GLU A 171 8.29 10.63 -1.07
C GLU A 171 7.68 10.00 0.17
N GLU A 172 6.63 10.63 0.66
CA GLU A 172 5.80 10.11 1.74
C GLU A 172 4.91 8.96 1.23
N GLY A 173 4.38 8.20 2.14
CA GLY A 173 3.55 7.02 1.88
C GLY A 173 4.13 5.76 2.51
N HIS A 174 3.36 4.70 2.49
CA HIS A 174 3.80 3.39 2.91
C HIS A 174 4.80 2.78 1.92
N ASP A 175 5.55 1.77 2.34
CA ASP A 175 6.52 1.06 1.47
C ASP A 175 6.55 -0.45 1.71
N TRP A 176 5.63 -0.96 2.52
CA TRP A 176 5.60 -2.37 2.91
C TRP A 176 5.34 -3.32 1.73
N ALA A 177 4.52 -2.92 0.74
CA ALA A 177 4.26 -3.73 -0.45
C ALA A 177 5.27 -3.44 -1.56
N ALA A 178 5.51 -2.17 -1.87
CA ALA A 178 6.48 -1.73 -2.88
C ALA A 178 6.64 -0.21 -2.88
N VAL A 179 7.61 0.27 -3.66
CA VAL A 179 7.73 1.66 -4.07
C VAL A 179 7.51 1.73 -5.58
N PHE A 180 6.49 2.46 -6.04
CA PHE A 180 6.12 2.45 -7.45
C PHE A 180 5.33 3.67 -7.92
N ASP A 181 5.53 4.03 -9.17
CA ASP A 181 4.83 5.08 -9.89
C ASP A 181 3.83 4.54 -10.93
N ALA A 182 3.25 5.42 -11.72
CA ALA A 182 2.29 5.05 -12.77
C ALA A 182 2.89 4.16 -13.87
N LYS A 183 4.21 4.21 -14.08
CA LYS A 183 4.87 3.34 -15.06
C LYS A 183 4.82 1.88 -14.64
N LYS A 184 5.03 1.60 -13.35
CA LYS A 184 4.90 0.23 -12.83
C LYS A 184 3.46 -0.26 -12.88
N VAL A 185 2.48 0.60 -12.54
CA VAL A 185 1.04 0.27 -12.68
C VAL A 185 0.71 -0.11 -14.11
N PHE A 186 1.10 0.73 -15.09
CA PHE A 186 0.89 0.47 -16.52
C PHE A 186 1.55 -0.82 -16.99
N GLY A 187 2.71 -1.17 -16.44
CA GLY A 187 3.46 -2.39 -16.78
C GLY A 187 2.86 -3.67 -16.21
N PHE A 188 1.68 -3.64 -15.58
CA PHE A 188 1.02 -4.87 -15.15
C PHE A 188 0.41 -5.59 -16.35
N ASP A 189 0.86 -6.80 -16.61
CA ASP A 189 0.36 -7.67 -17.67
C ASP A 189 0.00 -9.04 -17.13
N PHE A 190 -1.22 -9.50 -17.35
CA PHE A 190 -1.73 -10.77 -16.82
C PHE A 190 -0.93 -11.97 -17.32
N THR A 191 -0.56 -11.97 -18.61
CA THR A 191 0.19 -13.08 -19.23
C THR A 191 1.59 -13.17 -18.64
N GLU A 192 2.29 -12.03 -18.50
CA GLU A 192 3.61 -11.98 -17.86
C GLU A 192 3.57 -12.37 -16.38
N LYS A 193 2.44 -12.12 -15.71
CA LYS A 193 2.22 -12.54 -14.31
C LYS A 193 1.82 -14.00 -14.17
N GLY A 194 1.63 -14.72 -15.28
CA GLY A 194 1.39 -16.15 -15.28
C GLY A 194 -0.08 -16.56 -15.16
N PHE A 195 -1.03 -15.64 -15.41
CA PHE A 195 -2.44 -16.02 -15.48
C PHE A 195 -2.72 -16.84 -16.74
N SER A 196 -3.25 -18.04 -16.57
CA SER A 196 -3.73 -18.87 -17.67
C SER A 196 -5.08 -18.38 -18.19
N ASP A 197 -5.45 -18.79 -19.40
CA ASP A 197 -6.78 -18.49 -19.98
C ASP A 197 -7.94 -18.96 -19.07
N GLU A 198 -7.72 -20.05 -18.35
CA GLU A 198 -8.70 -20.57 -17.39
C GLU A 198 -8.85 -19.64 -16.19
N GLN A 199 -7.75 -19.18 -15.63
CA GLN A 199 -7.75 -18.23 -14.52
C GLN A 199 -8.33 -16.86 -14.94
N MET A 200 -8.04 -16.42 -16.18
CA MET A 200 -8.59 -15.18 -16.73
C MET A 200 -10.12 -15.19 -16.80
N ARG A 201 -10.77 -16.34 -16.97
CA ARG A 201 -12.25 -16.45 -16.86
C ARG A 201 -12.79 -16.14 -15.48
N ASN A 202 -11.94 -16.20 -14.46
CA ASN A 202 -12.26 -15.89 -13.07
C ASN A 202 -11.84 -14.48 -12.64
N VAL A 203 -11.07 -13.76 -13.46
CA VAL A 203 -10.76 -12.34 -13.20
C VAL A 203 -11.99 -11.49 -13.52
N VAL A 204 -12.45 -10.72 -12.53
CA VAL A 204 -13.58 -9.79 -12.69
C VAL A 204 -13.12 -8.42 -13.15
N GLY A 205 -11.94 -7.99 -12.71
CA GLY A 205 -11.36 -6.71 -13.06
C GLY A 205 -10.17 -6.36 -12.17
N LEU A 206 -9.73 -5.10 -12.30
CA LEU A 206 -8.66 -4.50 -11.52
C LEU A 206 -9.23 -3.46 -10.55
N GLN A 207 -8.59 -3.30 -9.41
CA GLN A 207 -8.94 -2.25 -8.45
C GLN A 207 -7.68 -1.58 -7.91
N GLY A 208 -7.71 -0.23 -7.84
CA GLY A 208 -6.76 0.56 -7.06
C GLY A 208 -7.30 0.80 -5.65
N THR A 209 -6.42 0.79 -4.68
CA THR A 209 -6.78 0.93 -3.26
C THR A 209 -5.94 2.02 -2.60
N PHE A 210 -6.56 2.79 -1.72
CA PHE A 210 -5.90 3.78 -0.88
C PHE A 210 -6.43 3.66 0.55
N PHE A 211 -5.57 3.26 1.48
CA PHE A 211 -5.93 3.20 2.89
C PHE A 211 -5.71 4.55 3.58
N SER A 212 -6.68 4.95 4.39
CA SER A 212 -6.79 6.32 4.90
C SER A 212 -5.77 6.68 5.97
N GLU A 213 -5.05 5.74 6.55
CA GLU A 213 -4.02 5.99 7.56
C GLU A 213 -2.96 6.96 7.03
N ALA A 214 -2.55 6.78 5.77
CA ALA A 214 -1.60 7.67 5.12
C ALA A 214 -2.18 9.07 4.88
N TYR A 215 -3.50 9.18 4.64
CA TYR A 215 -4.19 10.46 4.44
C TYR A 215 -4.41 11.20 5.76
N VAL A 216 -4.96 10.52 6.76
CA VAL A 216 -5.32 11.13 8.06
C VAL A 216 -4.11 11.73 8.77
N SER A 217 -2.93 11.12 8.61
CA SER A 217 -1.69 11.64 9.20
C SER A 217 -1.21 12.95 8.56
N HIS A 218 -1.76 13.36 7.41
CA HIS A 218 -1.36 14.57 6.65
C HIS A 218 -2.44 15.64 6.57
N GLU A 219 -3.68 15.34 6.92
CA GLU A 219 -4.75 16.34 7.05
C GLU A 219 -4.58 17.18 8.34
N PRO A 220 -4.81 18.50 8.33
CA PRO A 220 -5.18 19.36 7.20
C PRO A 220 -3.97 19.92 6.43
N GLU A 221 -2.75 19.52 6.75
CA GLU A 221 -1.51 20.14 6.24
C GLU A 221 -1.34 19.92 4.73
N LYS A 222 -1.86 18.82 4.22
CA LYS A 222 -1.75 18.40 2.81
C LYS A 222 -3.10 17.95 2.25
N PRO A 223 -4.06 18.86 2.04
CA PRO A 223 -5.39 18.50 1.57
C PRO A 223 -5.41 17.82 0.19
N ASP A 224 -4.33 18.00 -0.58
CA ASP A 224 -4.18 17.42 -1.92
C ASP A 224 -3.49 16.05 -1.93
N TYR A 225 -3.21 15.48 -0.75
CA TYR A 225 -2.40 14.26 -0.64
C TYR A 225 -3.03 13.08 -1.36
N LEU A 226 -4.34 12.88 -1.25
CA LEU A 226 -5.06 11.81 -1.92
C LEU A 226 -4.94 11.92 -3.45
N ASP A 227 -5.19 13.10 -4.00
CA ASP A 227 -5.05 13.36 -5.43
C ASP A 227 -3.63 13.08 -5.92
N TYR A 228 -2.65 13.60 -5.20
CA TYR A 228 -1.24 13.43 -5.53
C TYR A 228 -0.82 11.94 -5.51
N MET A 229 -1.32 11.18 -4.55
CA MET A 229 -0.99 9.76 -4.43
C MET A 229 -1.72 8.90 -5.46
N CYS A 230 -2.97 9.22 -5.79
CA CYS A 230 -3.76 8.43 -6.73
C CYS A 230 -3.47 8.78 -8.19
N PHE A 231 -3.30 10.06 -8.54
CA PHE A 231 -3.09 10.48 -9.91
C PHE A 231 -1.61 10.75 -10.20
N PRO A 232 -1.07 10.21 -11.35
CA PRO A 232 -1.77 9.57 -12.45
C PRO A 232 -1.85 8.02 -12.37
N ARG A 233 -1.53 7.38 -11.24
CA ARG A 233 -1.53 5.90 -11.13
C ARG A 233 -2.89 5.29 -11.49
N ILE A 234 -3.98 5.92 -11.05
CA ILE A 234 -5.33 5.45 -11.36
C ILE A 234 -5.66 5.56 -12.87
N CYS A 235 -5.07 6.56 -13.55
CA CYS A 235 -5.22 6.65 -15.02
C CYS A 235 -4.54 5.47 -15.71
N ALA A 236 -3.36 5.07 -15.24
CA ALA A 236 -2.65 3.90 -15.75
C ALA A 236 -3.43 2.61 -15.49
N LEU A 237 -3.99 2.43 -14.28
CA LEU A 237 -4.85 1.30 -13.95
C LEU A 237 -6.09 1.26 -14.85
N ALA A 238 -6.78 2.38 -15.02
CA ALA A 238 -7.95 2.46 -15.89
C ALA A 238 -7.60 2.08 -17.33
N ARG A 239 -6.44 2.55 -17.84
CA ARG A 239 -5.98 2.24 -19.20
C ARG A 239 -5.81 0.74 -19.40
N ILE A 240 -5.11 0.05 -18.50
CA ILE A 240 -4.90 -1.40 -18.60
C ILE A 240 -6.18 -2.20 -18.36
N ALA A 241 -7.08 -1.74 -17.50
CA ALA A 241 -8.35 -2.40 -17.23
C ALA A 241 -9.29 -2.38 -18.45
N TRP A 242 -9.29 -1.27 -19.22
CA TRP A 242 -10.17 -1.11 -20.38
C TRP A 242 -9.58 -1.67 -21.68
N ARG A 243 -8.28 -1.57 -21.90
CA ARG A 243 -7.64 -1.85 -23.19
C ARG A 243 -6.51 -2.88 -23.13
N GLY A 244 -6.18 -3.36 -21.94
CA GLY A 244 -4.98 -4.17 -21.73
C GLY A 244 -3.69 -3.38 -21.99
N ASN A 245 -2.57 -4.08 -21.96
CA ASN A 245 -1.24 -3.52 -22.18
C ASN A 245 -0.77 -3.76 -23.64
N CYS A 246 -1.52 -3.21 -24.61
CA CYS A 246 -1.27 -3.42 -26.03
C CYS A 246 -0.21 -2.50 -26.62
N GLU A 247 0.20 -1.45 -25.90
CA GLU A 247 1.13 -0.41 -26.36
C GLU A 247 2.25 -0.21 -25.33
N GLY A 248 3.41 0.22 -25.79
CA GLY A 248 4.54 0.51 -24.91
C GLY A 248 4.29 1.75 -24.04
N TRP A 249 5.04 1.85 -22.95
CA TRP A 249 4.98 2.97 -22.00
C TRP A 249 5.07 4.35 -22.69
N ASP A 250 5.98 4.51 -23.65
CA ASP A 250 6.20 5.82 -24.30
C ASP A 250 4.98 6.31 -25.11
N ALA A 251 4.20 5.39 -25.68
CA ALA A 251 2.96 5.72 -26.35
C ALA A 251 1.89 6.15 -25.34
N TYR A 252 1.73 5.37 -24.27
CA TYR A 252 0.81 5.71 -23.19
C TYR A 252 1.21 7.02 -22.47
N TYR A 253 2.49 7.26 -22.26
CA TYR A 253 2.96 8.48 -21.59
C TYR A 253 2.57 9.75 -22.37
N ARG A 254 2.59 9.71 -23.70
CA ARG A 254 2.08 10.81 -24.52
C ARG A 254 0.58 11.01 -24.35
N GLU A 255 -0.21 9.91 -24.35
CA GLU A 255 -1.65 10.00 -24.05
C GLU A 255 -1.90 10.57 -22.65
N LEU A 256 -1.11 10.17 -21.67
CA LEU A 256 -1.21 10.64 -20.28
C LEU A 256 -0.94 12.14 -20.18
N THR A 257 0.04 12.68 -20.90
CA THR A 257 0.31 14.12 -20.90
C THR A 257 -0.85 14.93 -21.49
N ASP A 258 -1.57 14.38 -22.47
CA ASP A 258 -2.81 15.00 -22.98
C ASP A 258 -3.95 15.02 -21.93
N HIS A 259 -3.89 14.16 -20.92
CA HIS A 259 -4.84 14.17 -19.81
C HIS A 259 -4.54 15.21 -18.74
N TYR A 260 -3.35 15.79 -18.69
CA TYR A 260 -2.96 16.79 -17.68
C TYR A 260 -3.92 17.98 -17.69
N ASP A 261 -4.34 18.45 -18.85
CA ASP A 261 -5.30 19.55 -19.00
C ASP A 261 -6.67 19.20 -18.42
N ARG A 262 -7.12 17.96 -18.63
CA ARG A 262 -8.41 17.48 -18.10
C ARG A 262 -8.37 17.36 -16.60
N MET A 263 -7.31 16.78 -16.04
CA MET A 263 -7.12 16.67 -14.59
C MET A 263 -7.08 18.05 -13.94
N ALA A 264 -6.33 18.99 -14.55
CA ALA A 264 -6.25 20.35 -14.05
C ALA A 264 -7.60 21.08 -14.12
N ALA A 265 -8.37 20.91 -15.20
CA ALA A 265 -9.70 21.48 -15.34
C ALA A 265 -10.71 20.93 -14.31
N MET A 266 -10.52 19.70 -13.85
CA MET A 266 -11.28 19.08 -12.77
C MET A 266 -10.79 19.49 -11.37
N GLY A 267 -9.73 20.30 -11.27
CA GLY A 267 -9.15 20.71 -9.99
C GLY A 267 -8.26 19.64 -9.33
N ILE A 268 -8.00 18.51 -9.99
CA ILE A 268 -7.17 17.42 -9.46
C ILE A 268 -5.72 17.88 -9.36
N ARG A 269 -5.10 17.68 -8.21
CA ARG A 269 -3.71 18.04 -7.93
C ARG A 269 -2.79 16.84 -8.08
N PHE A 270 -2.58 16.46 -9.31
CA PHE A 270 -1.88 15.23 -9.69
C PHE A 270 -0.35 15.34 -9.57
N ARG A 271 0.28 14.19 -9.41
CA ARG A 271 1.74 14.05 -9.43
C ARG A 271 2.26 14.01 -10.84
N LEU A 272 3.25 14.85 -11.13
CA LEU A 272 4.07 14.76 -12.33
C LEU A 272 5.26 13.80 -12.12
N PHE A 273 5.82 13.31 -13.21
CA PHE A 273 7.09 12.59 -13.14
C PHE A 273 8.23 13.56 -12.78
N PRO A 274 9.17 13.11 -11.92
CA PRO A 274 10.30 13.96 -11.55
C PRO A 274 11.18 14.26 -12.76
N PRO A 275 11.78 15.46 -12.84
CA PRO A 275 12.68 15.81 -13.91
C PRO A 275 13.94 14.95 -13.87
N LYS A 276 14.55 14.76 -15.03
CA LYS A 276 15.88 14.15 -15.16
C LYS A 276 16.93 15.20 -14.88
N VAL A 277 17.73 14.95 -13.83
CA VAL A 277 18.79 15.86 -13.41
C VAL A 277 20.15 15.22 -13.70
N SER A 278 21.05 15.96 -14.34
CA SER A 278 22.43 15.57 -14.55
C SER A 278 23.38 16.70 -14.13
N TYR A 279 24.53 16.32 -13.56
CA TYR A 279 25.57 17.26 -13.17
C TYR A 279 26.85 16.98 -13.94
N LYS A 280 27.34 17.98 -14.68
CA LYS A 280 28.58 17.88 -15.43
C LYS A 280 29.26 19.25 -15.50
N GLU A 281 30.60 19.26 -15.36
CA GLU A 281 31.45 20.45 -15.53
C GLU A 281 31.00 21.67 -14.69
N GLY A 282 30.56 21.41 -13.45
CA GLY A 282 30.14 22.47 -12.52
C GLY A 282 28.75 23.04 -12.78
N ALA A 283 27.93 22.37 -13.59
CA ALA A 283 26.56 22.80 -13.85
C ALA A 283 25.55 21.65 -13.81
N PHE A 284 24.32 21.95 -13.33
CA PHE A 284 23.17 21.07 -13.45
C PHE A 284 22.45 21.31 -14.77
N THR A 285 22.17 20.24 -15.49
CA THR A 285 21.25 20.22 -16.63
C THR A 285 20.02 19.42 -16.27
N VAL A 286 18.85 19.99 -16.49
CA VAL A 286 17.56 19.41 -16.07
C VAL A 286 16.61 19.36 -17.25
N VAL A 287 15.93 18.21 -17.40
CA VAL A 287 14.98 17.97 -18.51
C VAL A 287 13.69 17.41 -17.96
N ALA A 288 12.55 17.95 -18.40
CA ALA A 288 11.22 17.38 -18.21
C ALA A 288 10.73 16.83 -19.56
N ASP A 289 10.40 15.55 -19.59
CA ASP A 289 9.99 14.86 -20.83
C ASP A 289 8.55 15.21 -21.27
N ASP A 290 7.76 15.81 -20.37
CA ASP A 290 6.34 16.11 -20.55
C ASP A 290 6.06 17.60 -20.88
N GLY A 291 7.09 18.38 -21.10
CA GLY A 291 6.97 19.81 -21.35
C GLY A 291 6.58 20.66 -20.15
N SER A 292 6.58 20.08 -18.95
CA SER A 292 6.31 20.81 -17.71
C SER A 292 7.40 21.86 -17.43
N GLU A 293 7.00 22.94 -16.77
CA GLU A 293 7.94 23.95 -16.31
C GLU A 293 8.83 23.40 -15.20
N ILE A 294 10.12 23.66 -15.29
CA ILE A 294 11.11 23.21 -14.31
C ILE A 294 11.44 24.36 -13.36
N PHE A 295 11.50 24.03 -12.06
CA PHE A 295 11.93 24.94 -11.00
C PHE A 295 13.03 24.29 -10.17
N TYR A 296 13.80 25.12 -9.47
CA TYR A 296 14.79 24.65 -8.52
C TYR A 296 14.87 25.52 -7.26
N LEU A 297 15.35 24.93 -6.18
CA LEU A 297 15.63 25.58 -4.91
C LEU A 297 17.11 25.37 -4.60
N GLU A 298 17.72 26.39 -3.99
CA GLU A 298 19.14 26.41 -3.60
C GLU A 298 19.28 26.40 -2.08
N GLY A 299 20.04 25.45 -1.55
CA GLY A 299 20.26 25.30 -0.11
C GLY A 299 18.95 25.06 0.65
N ASP A 300 18.81 25.73 1.78
CA ASP A 300 17.61 25.66 2.64
C ASP A 300 16.56 26.73 2.29
N SER A 301 16.81 27.54 1.25
CA SER A 301 15.86 28.56 0.82
C SER A 301 14.56 27.92 0.34
N PRO A 302 13.39 28.46 0.75
CA PRO A 302 12.10 28.06 0.20
C PRO A 302 11.79 28.74 -1.15
N GLU A 303 12.64 29.65 -1.62
CA GLU A 303 12.43 30.38 -2.86
C GLU A 303 12.65 29.51 -4.07
N GLU A 304 11.62 29.39 -4.92
CA GLU A 304 11.67 28.66 -6.17
C GLU A 304 12.15 29.56 -7.30
N HIS A 305 13.18 29.13 -7.99
CA HIS A 305 13.71 29.77 -9.18
C HIS A 305 13.26 29.01 -10.43
N ARG A 306 12.78 29.72 -11.46
CA ARG A 306 12.45 29.08 -12.73
C ARG A 306 13.70 28.67 -13.46
N TYR A 307 13.78 27.41 -13.87
CA TYR A 307 14.90 26.88 -14.65
C TYR A 307 14.78 27.32 -16.12
N THR A 308 15.76 28.09 -16.58
CA THR A 308 15.83 28.58 -17.97
C THR A 308 17.05 28.07 -18.73
N GLY A 309 17.89 27.29 -18.07
CA GLY A 309 19.12 26.74 -18.63
C GLY A 309 20.05 26.20 -17.55
N PRO A 310 21.23 25.68 -17.88
CA PRO A 310 22.11 25.05 -16.91
C PRO A 310 22.43 25.92 -15.70
N VAL A 311 22.22 25.38 -14.51
CA VAL A 311 22.49 26.07 -13.23
C VAL A 311 23.93 25.80 -12.85
N LYS A 312 24.76 26.84 -12.92
CA LYS A 312 26.17 26.77 -12.48
C LYS A 312 26.24 26.80 -10.95
N THR A 313 27.10 25.97 -10.41
CA THR A 313 27.32 25.88 -8.97
C THR A 313 28.66 26.49 -8.61
N GLU A 314 28.62 27.62 -7.89
CA GLU A 314 29.86 28.28 -7.42
C GLU A 314 30.23 27.85 -5.98
N LYS A 315 29.27 27.34 -5.26
CA LYS A 315 29.40 26.90 -3.86
C LYS A 315 28.69 25.56 -3.63
N PRO A 316 29.12 24.76 -2.64
CA PRO A 316 28.46 23.52 -2.30
C PRO A 316 27.12 23.78 -1.61
N HIS A 317 26.05 23.84 -2.38
CA HIS A 317 24.69 23.90 -1.90
C HIS A 317 23.90 22.68 -2.35
N LEU A 318 22.89 22.31 -1.57
CA LEU A 318 21.89 21.32 -2.00
C LEU A 318 20.98 21.97 -3.04
N TYR A 319 20.96 21.41 -4.25
CA TYR A 319 19.99 21.80 -5.26
C TYR A 319 18.86 20.78 -5.31
N ARG A 320 17.62 21.28 -5.31
CA ARG A 320 16.42 20.46 -5.42
C ARG A 320 15.63 20.92 -6.64
N PHE A 321 15.29 20.01 -7.53
CA PHE A 321 14.58 20.30 -8.78
C PHE A 321 13.19 19.69 -8.75
N LEU A 322 12.21 20.37 -9.33
CA LEU A 322 10.84 19.90 -9.49
C LEU A 322 10.25 20.41 -10.79
N THR A 323 9.14 19.79 -11.21
CA THR A 323 8.33 20.26 -12.33
C THR A 323 6.95 20.70 -11.87
N ARG A 324 6.35 21.62 -12.61
CA ARG A 324 4.98 22.10 -12.43
C ARG A 324 4.25 22.17 -13.77
N TYR A 325 2.99 21.78 -13.75
CA TYR A 325 2.06 21.98 -14.86
C TYR A 325 0.65 22.24 -14.32
N LYS A 326 0.19 23.48 -14.38
CA LYS A 326 -1.12 23.88 -13.82
C LYS A 326 -1.27 23.43 -12.35
N THR A 327 -2.20 22.51 -12.05
CA THR A 327 -2.40 21.94 -10.71
C THR A 327 -1.43 20.80 -10.37
N GLY A 328 -0.70 20.28 -11.37
CA GLY A 328 0.24 19.18 -11.20
C GLY A 328 1.61 19.63 -10.72
N ARG A 329 2.26 18.78 -9.90
CA ARG A 329 3.66 18.97 -9.48
C ARG A 329 4.39 17.64 -9.33
N SER A 330 5.71 17.65 -9.55
CA SER A 330 6.56 16.50 -9.20
C SER A 330 7.06 16.58 -7.75
N PRO A 331 7.59 15.47 -7.21
CA PRO A 331 8.43 15.53 -6.03
C PRO A 331 9.72 16.30 -6.34
N TYR A 332 10.41 16.72 -5.28
CA TYR A 332 11.75 17.26 -5.42
C TYR A 332 12.75 16.15 -5.79
N VAL A 333 13.58 16.42 -6.78
CA VAL A 333 14.77 15.62 -7.08
C VAL A 333 15.99 16.36 -6.55
N ALA A 334 16.62 15.81 -5.54
CA ALA A 334 17.91 16.29 -5.06
C ALA A 334 19.03 15.50 -5.73
N ASP A 335 19.79 16.12 -6.61
CA ASP A 335 21.01 15.51 -7.12
C ASP A 335 22.18 15.84 -6.18
N LYS A 336 22.70 14.81 -5.55
CA LYS A 336 23.86 14.88 -4.67
C LYS A 336 25.18 14.57 -5.38
N SER A 337 25.19 14.50 -6.69
CA SER A 337 26.41 14.22 -7.49
C SER A 337 27.52 15.22 -7.21
N TYR A 338 27.14 16.46 -6.95
CA TYR A 338 28.07 17.51 -6.55
C TYR A 338 28.83 17.18 -5.26
N TYR A 339 28.13 16.63 -4.26
CA TYR A 339 28.74 16.25 -2.98
C TYR A 339 29.60 14.99 -3.07
N ARG A 340 29.34 14.11 -4.03
CA ARG A 340 30.13 12.88 -4.21
C ARG A 340 31.58 13.14 -4.58
N THR A 341 31.88 14.29 -5.20
CA THR A 341 33.24 14.68 -5.55
C THR A 341 33.99 15.37 -4.41
N LEU A 342 33.28 15.83 -3.39
CA LEU A 342 33.83 16.57 -2.23
C LEU A 342 33.83 15.79 -0.95
N ALA A 343 32.95 14.80 -0.80
CA ALA A 343 32.82 14.05 0.43
C ALA A 343 33.78 12.85 0.45
N PRO A 344 34.68 12.78 1.42
CA PRO A 344 35.56 11.64 1.67
C PRO A 344 34.73 10.42 2.12
N ALA A 345 35.39 9.27 2.17
CA ALA A 345 34.78 8.06 2.70
C ALA A 345 34.20 8.32 4.11
N VAL A 346 32.99 7.83 4.33
CA VAL A 346 32.27 7.99 5.62
C VAL A 346 32.14 6.64 6.28
N THR A 347 32.60 6.53 7.50
CA THR A 347 32.33 5.37 8.36
C THR A 347 31.10 5.66 9.22
N ILE A 348 30.14 4.74 9.20
CA ILE A 348 28.93 4.82 10.01
C ILE A 348 29.04 3.84 11.19
N THR A 349 28.87 4.35 12.39
CA THR A 349 28.75 3.54 13.61
C THR A 349 27.47 3.89 14.35
N THR A 350 26.88 2.95 15.06
CA THR A 350 25.63 3.16 15.78
C THR A 350 25.57 2.33 17.05
N SER A 351 24.94 2.87 18.09
CA SER A 351 24.65 2.14 19.32
C SER A 351 23.64 1.00 19.16
N MET A 352 22.88 1.01 18.07
CA MET A 352 21.78 0.08 17.80
C MET A 352 22.19 -1.16 17.02
N GLY A 353 23.38 -1.16 16.45
CA GLY A 353 23.84 -2.16 15.47
C GLY A 353 23.22 -1.99 14.11
N GLU A 354 23.83 -2.64 13.13
CA GLU A 354 23.38 -2.61 11.73
C GLU A 354 22.16 -3.51 11.55
N SER A 355 21.23 -3.06 10.71
CA SER A 355 20.09 -3.89 10.30
C SER A 355 20.55 -5.04 9.40
N THR A 356 20.18 -6.26 9.74
CA THR A 356 20.47 -7.45 8.91
C THR A 356 19.66 -7.47 7.62
N GLN A 357 18.48 -6.85 7.63
CA GLN A 357 17.60 -6.75 6.47
C GLN A 357 17.95 -5.56 5.58
N PHE A 358 18.45 -4.48 6.17
CA PHE A 358 18.79 -3.24 5.48
C PHE A 358 20.16 -2.74 5.94
N PRO A 359 21.25 -3.42 5.54
CA PRO A 359 22.61 -3.00 5.91
C PRO A 359 22.91 -1.63 5.32
N TYR A 360 23.59 -0.79 6.10
CA TYR A 360 24.05 0.49 5.63
C TYR A 360 25.49 0.41 5.14
N THR A 361 25.78 1.22 4.13
CA THR A 361 27.11 1.38 3.55
C THR A 361 27.47 2.87 3.52
N ASN A 362 28.73 3.20 3.21
CA ASN A 362 29.11 4.58 2.97
C ASN A 362 28.21 5.26 1.92
N ALA A 363 27.81 4.53 0.89
CA ALA A 363 26.84 5.02 -0.10
C ALA A 363 25.46 5.32 0.50
N SER A 364 25.02 4.56 1.51
CA SER A 364 23.76 4.80 2.22
C SER A 364 23.81 6.09 3.04
N ALA A 365 24.96 6.43 3.63
CA ALA A 365 25.14 7.68 4.37
C ALA A 365 24.85 8.90 3.50
N TYR A 366 25.39 8.93 2.28
CA TYR A 366 25.15 10.02 1.34
C TYR A 366 23.69 10.19 0.92
N LYS A 367 22.96 9.10 0.89
CA LYS A 367 21.55 9.09 0.52
C LYS A 367 20.62 9.35 1.69
N GLY A 368 21.14 9.45 2.91
CA GLY A 368 20.32 9.49 4.13
C GLY A 368 19.49 8.23 4.35
N LEU A 369 19.94 7.08 3.82
CA LEU A 369 19.22 5.80 3.83
C LEU A 369 19.74 4.82 4.88
N ALA A 370 20.59 5.28 5.82
CA ALA A 370 21.06 4.42 6.89
C ALA A 370 19.88 3.98 7.78
N ARG A 371 19.70 2.68 7.90
CA ARG A 371 18.69 2.09 8.78
C ARG A 371 19.36 1.30 9.89
N THR A 372 18.80 1.39 11.06
CA THR A 372 19.28 0.70 12.25
C THR A 372 18.50 -0.59 12.49
N ARG A 373 19.06 -1.48 13.30
CA ARG A 373 18.47 -2.78 13.63
C ARG A 373 17.13 -2.68 14.35
N ARG A 374 16.91 -1.59 15.06
CA ARG A 374 15.67 -1.27 15.78
C ARG A 374 15.37 0.22 15.73
N ALA A 375 14.15 0.60 16.10
CA ALA A 375 13.80 2.00 16.26
C ALA A 375 14.71 2.72 17.28
N CYS A 376 15.04 3.97 16.97
CA CYS A 376 15.84 4.81 17.87
C CYS A 376 15.12 5.04 19.21
N ARG A 377 15.88 4.95 20.30
CA ARG A 377 15.47 5.35 21.65
C ARG A 377 16.19 6.65 22.01
N GLN A 378 15.75 7.31 23.06
CA GLN A 378 16.28 8.62 23.47
C GLN A 378 17.80 8.65 23.70
N GLN A 379 18.43 7.51 23.99
CA GLN A 379 19.88 7.39 24.25
C GLN A 379 20.66 6.80 23.07
N ASP A 380 19.99 6.51 21.95
CA ASP A 380 20.66 5.93 20.79
C ASP A 380 21.31 7.02 19.94
N TRP A 381 22.38 6.65 19.26
CA TRP A 381 23.14 7.54 18.40
C TRP A 381 23.56 6.86 17.10
N ILE A 382 23.75 7.66 16.08
CA ILE A 382 24.39 7.31 14.81
C ILE A 382 25.55 8.28 14.60
N LEU A 383 26.77 7.77 14.48
CA LEU A 383 27.97 8.56 14.27
C LEU A 383 28.43 8.41 12.81
N TYR A 384 28.61 9.53 12.16
CA TYR A 384 29.21 9.64 10.82
C TYR A 384 30.64 10.15 11.00
N THR A 385 31.64 9.31 10.73
CA THR A 385 33.05 9.68 10.80
C THR A 385 33.60 9.87 9.39
N TYR A 386 34.09 11.05 9.12
CA TYR A 386 34.72 11.42 7.85
C TYR A 386 36.22 11.22 7.94
N GLU A 387 36.86 10.69 6.90
CA GLU A 387 38.33 10.50 6.85
C GLU A 387 39.06 11.82 6.73
N GLN A 388 38.41 12.87 6.27
CA GLN A 388 38.96 14.23 6.19
C GLN A 388 37.92 15.25 6.68
N PRO A 389 38.36 16.42 7.24
CA PRO A 389 37.45 17.50 7.57
C PRO A 389 36.66 17.95 6.32
N VAL A 390 35.35 18.10 6.47
CA VAL A 390 34.46 18.61 5.43
C VAL A 390 34.52 20.14 5.40
#